data_dc657a3e0fb747b23a2cb97b9a401bb0
#
_entry.id   dc657a3e0fb747b23a2cb97b9a401bb0
#
_cell.length_a   1.000
_cell.length_b   1.000
_cell.length_c   1.000
_cell.angle_alpha   90.00
_cell.angle_beta   90.00
_cell.angle_gamma   90.00
#
_symmetry.space_group_name_H-M   'P 1'
#
loop_
_entity.id
_entity.type
_entity.pdbx_description
1 polymer ?
#
loop_
_entity_poly.entity_id
_entity_poly.type
_entity_poly.pdbx_seq_one_letter_code
_entity_poly.pdbx_strand_id
1 'polypeptide(L)' 'MSNGHHVVVTWSGTDSDSQPIVQLLQRQNIPYAVEKENGLTQLEITVQAESLRALRDSVDALLVQLSSLED' A
#
# COMPACT_ATOMS: atom_id res chain seq x y z
N MET A 1 8.05 -2.74 -24.93
CA MET A 1 7.78 -3.88 -24.04
C MET A 1 8.13 -3.49 -22.61
N SER A 2 7.22 -3.73 -21.70
CA SER A 2 7.43 -3.36 -20.31
C SER A 2 8.25 -4.41 -19.58
N ASN A 3 9.30 -3.99 -18.89
CA ASN A 3 10.08 -4.85 -18.02
C ASN A 3 9.72 -4.63 -16.55
N GLY A 4 8.65 -3.88 -16.32
CA GLY A 4 8.26 -3.57 -14.97
C GLY A 4 7.51 -4.72 -14.31
N HIS A 5 7.60 -4.75 -12.99
CA HIS A 5 6.86 -5.69 -12.16
C HIS A 5 5.95 -4.92 -11.21
N HIS A 6 4.82 -5.50 -10.88
CA HIS A 6 3.92 -4.86 -9.94
C HIS A 6 3.22 -5.91 -9.08
N VAL A 7 2.77 -5.47 -7.92
CA VAL A 7 1.96 -6.30 -7.03
C VAL A 7 0.94 -5.39 -6.36
N VAL A 8 -0.23 -5.95 -6.09
CA VAL A 8 -1.28 -5.24 -5.36
C VAL A 8 -1.32 -5.77 -3.94
N VAL A 9 -1.13 -4.87 -2.97
CA VAL A 9 -1.22 -5.20 -1.55
C VAL A 9 -2.55 -4.68 -1.06
N THR A 10 -3.35 -5.54 -0.42
CA THR A 10 -4.63 -5.13 0.12
C THR A 10 -4.55 -4.97 1.62
N TRP A 11 -5.24 -3.95 2.12
CA TRP A 11 -5.34 -3.67 3.54
C TRP A 11 -6.79 -3.35 3.85
N SER A 12 -7.28 -3.80 5.00
CA SER A 12 -8.65 -3.46 5.42
C SER A 12 -8.66 -3.17 6.90
N GLY A 13 -9.56 -2.26 7.29
CA GLY A 13 -9.70 -1.85 8.67
C GLY A 13 -10.66 -0.69 8.79
N THR A 14 -10.63 0.02 9.92
CA THR A 14 -11.49 1.17 10.12
C THR A 14 -11.02 2.37 9.33
N ASP A 15 -11.93 3.32 9.10
CA ASP A 15 -11.59 4.55 8.41
C ASP A 15 -10.50 5.32 9.16
N SER A 16 -10.60 5.37 10.48
CA SER A 16 -9.59 6.05 11.31
C SER A 16 -8.21 5.44 11.13
N ASP A 17 -8.13 4.12 11.10
CA ASP A 17 -6.85 3.42 10.94
C ASP A 17 -6.28 3.58 9.55
N SER A 18 -7.14 3.82 8.55
CA SER A 18 -6.68 3.98 7.18
C SER A 18 -6.05 5.35 6.92
N GLN A 19 -6.41 6.37 7.69
CA GLN A 19 -5.95 7.73 7.42
C GLN A 19 -4.43 7.88 7.43
N PRO A 20 -3.69 7.40 8.45
CA PRO A 20 -2.24 7.50 8.40
C PRO A 20 -1.62 6.71 7.26
N ILE A 21 -2.25 5.60 6.87
CA ILE A 21 -1.76 4.81 5.75
C ILE A 21 -1.92 5.59 4.44
N VAL A 22 -3.09 6.20 4.24
CA VAL A 22 -3.36 7.00 3.04
C VAL A 22 -2.38 8.17 2.97
N GLN A 23 -2.11 8.85 4.09
CA GLN A 23 -1.17 9.95 4.11
C GLN A 23 0.24 9.48 3.73
N LEU A 24 0.65 8.32 4.22
CA LEU A 24 1.94 7.75 3.86
C LEU A 24 2.03 7.47 2.37
N LEU A 25 0.98 6.88 1.80
CA LEU A 25 0.94 6.56 0.37
C LEU A 25 0.99 7.83 -0.48
N GLN A 26 0.28 8.87 -0.07
CA GLN A 26 0.32 10.14 -0.79
C GLN A 26 1.69 10.78 -0.72
N ARG A 27 2.33 10.72 0.44
CA ARG A 27 3.66 11.30 0.62
C ARG A 27 4.70 10.62 -0.27
N GLN A 28 4.57 9.32 -0.46
CA GLN A 28 5.51 8.54 -1.27
C GLN A 28 5.07 8.39 -2.71
N ASN A 29 3.94 9.00 -3.08
CA ASN A 29 3.40 8.92 -4.45
C ASN A 29 3.13 7.48 -4.89
N ILE A 30 2.63 6.66 -3.97
CA ILE A 30 2.28 5.27 -4.25
C ILE A 30 0.82 5.22 -4.70
N PRO A 31 0.53 4.65 -5.88
CA PRO A 31 -0.86 4.53 -6.34
C PRO A 31 -1.68 3.63 -5.42
N TYR A 32 -2.90 4.04 -5.15
CA TYR A 32 -3.81 3.26 -4.33
C TYR A 32 -5.25 3.54 -4.71
N ALA A 33 -6.14 2.61 -4.36
CA ALA A 33 -7.58 2.79 -4.51
C ALA A 33 -8.24 2.56 -3.15
N VAL A 34 -9.32 3.27 -2.89
CA VAL A 34 -10.04 3.22 -1.62
C VAL A 34 -11.47 2.74 -1.88
N GLU A 35 -11.91 1.75 -1.13
CA GLU A 35 -13.31 1.32 -1.12
C GLU A 35 -13.81 1.32 0.32
N LYS A 36 -15.02 1.83 0.51
CA LYS A 36 -15.64 1.87 1.83
C LYS A 36 -16.93 1.09 1.80
N GLU A 37 -17.13 0.22 2.80
CA GLU A 37 -18.31 -0.59 2.91
C GLU A 37 -18.57 -0.93 4.36
N ASN A 38 -19.79 -0.69 4.83
CA ASN A 38 -20.22 -1.03 6.19
C ASN A 38 -19.32 -0.51 7.29
N GLY A 39 -18.78 0.70 7.10
CA GLY A 39 -17.90 1.32 8.10
C GLY A 39 -16.47 0.86 8.04
N LEU A 40 -16.14 -0.05 7.12
CA LEU A 40 -14.78 -0.51 6.91
C LEU A 40 -14.18 0.13 5.66
N THR A 41 -12.89 0.34 5.69
CA THR A 41 -12.15 0.89 4.56
C THR A 41 -11.20 -0.18 4.04
N GLN A 42 -11.23 -0.40 2.72
CA GLN A 42 -10.31 -1.31 2.06
C GLN A 42 -9.41 -0.51 1.14
N LEU A 43 -8.12 -0.77 1.23
CA LEU A 43 -7.12 -0.13 0.38
C LEU A 43 -6.48 -1.16 -0.53
N GLU A 44 -6.37 -0.81 -1.81
CA GLU A 44 -5.61 -1.58 -2.78
C GLU A 44 -4.40 -0.74 -3.16
N ILE A 45 -3.23 -1.19 -2.78
CA ILE A 45 -1.99 -0.44 -2.93
C ILE A 45 -1.16 -1.10 -4.03
N THR A 46 -0.85 -0.36 -5.08
CA THR A 46 -0.07 -0.88 -6.19
C THR A 46 1.40 -0.52 -6.00
N VAL A 47 2.25 -1.54 -5.90
CA VAL A 47 3.69 -1.35 -5.80
C VAL A 47 4.33 -1.78 -7.10
N GLN A 48 5.15 -0.90 -7.69
CA GLN A 48 5.81 -1.15 -8.96
C GLN A 48 7.31 -1.04 -8.80
N ALA A 49 8.04 -1.85 -9.56
CA ALA A 49 9.49 -1.80 -9.57
C ALA A 49 10.04 -2.36 -10.87
N GLU A 50 11.29 -2.04 -11.17
CA GLU A 50 11.93 -2.46 -12.41
C GLU A 50 12.40 -3.90 -12.38
N SER A 51 12.59 -4.47 -11.20
CA SER A 51 13.04 -5.85 -11.04
C SER A 51 12.28 -6.52 -9.92
N LEU A 52 12.29 -7.86 -9.91
CA LEU A 52 11.64 -8.62 -8.84
C LEU A 52 12.30 -8.34 -7.48
N ARG A 53 13.61 -8.18 -7.46
CA ARG A 53 14.33 -7.87 -6.23
C ARG A 53 13.89 -6.51 -5.69
N ALA A 54 13.84 -5.50 -6.55
CA ALA A 54 13.41 -4.16 -6.13
C ALA A 54 11.95 -4.17 -5.68
N LEU A 55 11.11 -4.93 -6.39
CA LEU A 55 9.70 -5.07 -6.00
C LEU A 55 9.57 -5.68 -4.62
N ARG A 56 10.29 -6.75 -4.36
CA ARG A 56 10.27 -7.41 -3.05
C ARG A 56 10.74 -6.46 -1.94
N ASP A 57 11.83 -5.74 -2.19
CA ASP A 57 12.34 -4.79 -1.21
C ASP A 57 11.33 -3.67 -0.94
N SER A 58 10.66 -3.19 -1.98
CA SER A 58 9.63 -2.15 -1.83
C SER A 58 8.44 -2.65 -1.03
N VAL A 59 7.98 -3.88 -1.30
CA VAL A 59 6.87 -4.47 -0.58
C VAL A 59 7.24 -4.69 0.88
N ASP A 60 8.43 -5.22 1.14
CA ASP A 60 8.87 -5.45 2.51
C ASP A 60 8.96 -4.14 3.29
N ALA A 61 9.49 -3.09 2.67
CA ALA A 61 9.58 -1.77 3.31
C ALA A 61 8.19 -1.22 3.60
N LEU A 62 7.26 -1.37 2.66
CA LEU A 62 5.89 -0.90 2.85
C LEU A 62 5.22 -1.65 4.02
N LEU A 63 5.36 -2.96 4.06
CA LEU A 63 4.75 -3.76 5.12
C LEU A 63 5.32 -3.40 6.49
N VAL A 64 6.61 -3.13 6.58
CA VAL A 64 7.23 -2.68 7.82
C VAL A 64 6.64 -1.33 8.26
N GLN A 65 6.48 -0.40 7.31
CA GLN A 65 5.91 0.91 7.63
C GLN A 65 4.46 0.79 8.07
N LEU A 66 3.67 -0.04 7.42
CA LEU A 66 2.28 -0.25 7.80
C LEU A 66 2.18 -0.88 9.19
N SER A 67 3.06 -1.82 9.50
CA SER A 67 3.11 -2.43 10.81
C SER A 67 3.43 -1.41 11.90
N SER A 68 4.33 -0.49 11.62
CA SER A 68 4.68 0.58 12.58
C SER A 68 3.49 1.49 12.86
N LEU A 69 2.63 1.73 11.87
CA LEU A 69 1.48 2.60 12.04
C LEU A 69 0.40 1.95 12.92
N GLU A 70 0.41 0.64 13.04
CA GLU A 70 -0.58 -0.08 13.84
C GLU A 70 -0.20 -0.17 15.32
N ASP A 71 1.02 0.14 15.67
CA ASP A 71 1.48 0.06 17.07
C ASP A 71 1.13 1.31 17.88
#